data_50fad0c995a2cf4a49e0f4b7f9361931
#
_entry.id   50fad0c995a2cf4a49e0f4b7f9361931
#
_cell.length_a   1.000
_cell.length_b   1.000
_cell.length_c   1.000
_cell.angle_alpha   90.00
_cell.angle_beta   90.00
_cell.angle_gamma   90.00
#
_symmetry.space_group_name_H-M   'P 1'
#
loop_
_entity.id
_entity.type
_entity.pdbx_description
1 polymer ?
#
loop_
_entity_poly.entity_id
_entity_poly.type
_entity_poly.pdbx_seq_one_letter_code
_entity_poly.pdbx_strand_id
1 'polypeptide(L)'
;ECAMSKGNFTYTSGITGDNAVGKHPQPVMGFGEAIETTFRGSALRLYALRHPTVCCDAEIYIDGALAGVADGASASGAGTDEDVLVFSVEGLSDEEHSLKIVSVAHEGAAGTVFLPEYIEVGSRGAAETTVLFCEYGKGSFTYSAGITGNTTAGTIPQPVMNIGESIETPFRGAGLVIKA
;
A
#
# COMPACT_ATOMS: atom_id res chain seq x y z
N GLU A 1 -4.31 -1.07 12.21
CA GLU A 1 -4.72 -2.49 12.24
C GLU A 1 -6.24 -2.57 12.23
N CYS A 2 -6.80 -3.58 11.52
CA CYS A 2 -8.24 -3.81 11.44
C CYS A 2 -8.80 -4.63 12.62
N ALA A 3 -7.96 -5.09 13.54
CA ALA A 3 -8.37 -5.86 14.69
C ALA A 3 -9.37 -5.11 15.59
N MET A 4 -10.36 -5.81 16.13
CA MET A 4 -11.44 -5.21 16.95
C MET A 4 -10.92 -4.51 18.22
N SER A 5 -9.77 -4.94 18.74
CA SER A 5 -9.11 -4.34 19.91
C SER A 5 -8.19 -3.16 19.58
N LYS A 6 -8.00 -2.86 18.28
CA LYS A 6 -7.02 -1.87 17.82
C LYS A 6 -7.58 -1.11 16.61
N GLY A 7 -7.47 0.19 16.63
CA GLY A 7 -7.95 1.04 15.55
C GLY A 7 -9.36 1.59 15.77
N ASN A 8 -9.78 2.49 14.88
CA ASN A 8 -11.05 3.23 14.95
C ASN A 8 -12.08 2.67 13.97
N PHE A 9 -12.21 1.34 13.91
CA PHE A 9 -13.20 0.70 13.05
C PHE A 9 -14.52 0.47 13.76
N THR A 10 -15.62 0.63 13.05
CA THR A 10 -16.96 0.17 13.43
C THR A 10 -17.23 -1.14 12.72
N TYR A 11 -17.78 -2.11 13.44
CA TYR A 11 -18.00 -3.47 12.98
C TYR A 11 -19.48 -3.82 12.96
N THR A 12 -19.95 -4.56 11.95
CA THR A 12 -21.30 -5.14 11.99
C THR A 12 -21.42 -6.16 13.12
N SER A 13 -22.63 -6.39 13.59
CA SER A 13 -22.92 -7.23 14.77
C SER A 13 -22.52 -8.72 14.63
N GLY A 14 -22.32 -9.20 13.41
CA GLY A 14 -21.84 -10.56 13.13
C GLY A 14 -20.36 -10.75 13.44
N ILE A 15 -19.56 -9.68 13.38
CA ILE A 15 -18.14 -9.71 13.68
C ILE A 15 -17.97 -9.66 15.20
N THR A 16 -17.63 -10.77 15.83
CA THR A 16 -17.61 -10.91 17.30
C THR A 16 -16.21 -11.09 17.88
N GLY A 17 -15.18 -11.18 17.07
CA GLY A 17 -13.80 -11.35 17.52
C GLY A 17 -12.80 -11.41 16.38
N ASP A 18 -11.55 -11.38 16.78
CA ASP A 18 -10.42 -11.47 15.88
C ASP A 18 -9.92 -12.91 15.75
N ASN A 19 -9.49 -13.28 14.54
CA ASN A 19 -8.68 -14.45 14.32
C ASN A 19 -7.23 -14.15 14.73
N ALA A 20 -6.59 -15.13 15.38
CA ALA A 20 -5.19 -15.01 15.83
C ALA A 20 -4.21 -15.76 14.91
N VAL A 21 -4.61 -16.12 13.69
CA VAL A 21 -3.73 -16.73 12.69
C VAL A 21 -2.89 -15.63 12.05
N GLY A 22 -1.58 -15.85 11.98
CA GLY A 22 -0.67 -14.90 11.38
C GLY A 22 -0.08 -13.88 12.37
N LYS A 23 0.54 -12.84 11.84
CA LYS A 23 1.23 -11.80 12.61
C LYS A 23 0.28 -10.75 13.20
N HIS A 24 -0.82 -10.53 12.51
CA HIS A 24 -1.80 -9.49 12.86
C HIS A 24 -3.13 -10.13 13.20
N PRO A 25 -3.75 -9.80 14.35
CA PRO A 25 -5.13 -10.19 14.60
C PRO A 25 -6.06 -9.58 13.55
N GLN A 26 -6.97 -10.37 12.99
CA GLN A 26 -7.89 -9.93 11.96
C GLN A 26 -9.34 -10.15 12.38
N PRO A 27 -10.27 -9.19 12.16
CA PRO A 27 -11.68 -9.45 12.33
C PRO A 27 -12.13 -10.52 11.31
N VAL A 28 -12.92 -11.48 11.79
CA VAL A 28 -13.47 -12.54 10.93
C VAL A 28 -14.78 -12.04 10.32
N MET A 29 -14.74 -11.69 9.04
CA MET A 29 -15.88 -11.12 8.32
C MET A 29 -16.54 -12.19 7.46
N GLY A 30 -17.74 -12.67 7.86
CA GLY A 30 -18.59 -13.52 7.04
C GLY A 30 -19.29 -12.71 5.92
N PHE A 31 -19.96 -13.39 4.99
CA PHE A 31 -20.62 -12.71 3.87
C PHE A 31 -21.60 -11.62 4.30
N GLY A 32 -21.49 -10.47 3.68
CA GLY A 32 -22.33 -9.30 3.95
C GLY A 32 -21.94 -8.52 5.21
N GLU A 33 -20.98 -9.01 5.97
CA GLU A 33 -20.44 -8.26 7.10
C GLU A 33 -19.50 -7.15 6.63
N ALA A 34 -19.47 -6.08 7.41
CA ALA A 34 -18.70 -4.89 7.05
C ALA A 34 -17.94 -4.32 8.23
N ILE A 35 -16.80 -3.70 7.91
CA ILE A 35 -16.08 -2.79 8.79
C ILE A 35 -16.05 -1.42 8.15
N GLU A 36 -16.14 -0.38 8.98
CA GLU A 36 -16.18 1.00 8.54
C GLU A 36 -15.22 1.85 9.39
N THR A 37 -14.58 2.83 8.75
CA THR A 37 -13.73 3.82 9.42
C THR A 37 -13.64 5.09 8.57
N THR A 38 -13.03 6.13 9.11
CA THR A 38 -12.59 7.28 8.32
C THR A 38 -11.06 7.32 8.26
N PHE A 39 -10.53 7.89 7.20
CA PHE A 39 -9.10 8.15 7.06
C PHE A 39 -8.87 9.49 6.38
N ARG A 40 -7.70 10.10 6.59
CA ARG A 40 -7.31 11.34 5.93
C ARG A 40 -6.07 11.10 5.08
N GLY A 41 -6.18 11.30 3.77
CA GLY A 41 -5.05 11.12 2.86
C GLY A 41 -5.47 10.89 1.42
N SER A 42 -4.52 10.95 0.49
CA SER A 42 -4.76 10.86 -0.95
C SER A 42 -4.54 9.46 -1.54
N ALA A 43 -4.20 8.49 -0.72
CA ALA A 43 -4.00 7.09 -1.11
C ALA A 43 -4.36 6.15 0.03
N LEU A 44 -4.82 4.96 -0.30
CA LEU A 44 -5.08 3.88 0.65
C LEU A 44 -4.60 2.56 0.06
N ARG A 45 -4.00 1.73 0.91
CA ARG A 45 -3.63 0.35 0.63
C ARG A 45 -4.23 -0.55 1.71
N LEU A 46 -4.91 -1.61 1.29
CA LEU A 46 -5.48 -2.62 2.18
C LEU A 46 -4.66 -3.90 2.08
N TYR A 47 -4.25 -4.39 3.22
CA TYR A 47 -3.57 -5.67 3.37
C TYR A 47 -4.49 -6.66 4.07
N ALA A 48 -4.46 -7.90 3.61
CA ALA A 48 -5.28 -8.97 4.16
C ALA A 48 -4.54 -10.30 4.13
N LEU A 49 -4.98 -11.21 4.99
CA LEU A 49 -4.61 -12.61 4.93
C LEU A 49 -5.38 -13.26 3.76
N ARG A 50 -4.68 -14.01 2.92
CA ARG A 50 -5.26 -14.75 1.79
C ARG A 50 -5.16 -16.25 2.00
N HIS A 51 -6.23 -16.94 1.62
CA HIS A 51 -6.26 -18.41 1.66
C HIS A 51 -7.25 -18.95 0.61
N PRO A 52 -6.84 -19.93 -0.25
CA PRO A 52 -7.61 -20.34 -1.42
C PRO A 52 -8.96 -21.02 -1.10
N THR A 53 -9.13 -21.58 0.09
CA THR A 53 -10.33 -22.32 0.48
C THR A 53 -11.06 -21.76 1.71
N VAL A 54 -10.49 -20.78 2.39
CA VAL A 54 -11.04 -20.18 3.61
C VAL A 54 -11.50 -18.75 3.36
N CYS A 55 -10.69 -17.96 2.61
CA CYS A 55 -11.00 -16.56 2.38
C CYS A 55 -11.89 -16.35 1.16
N CYS A 56 -12.66 -15.29 1.23
CA CYS A 56 -13.47 -14.72 0.15
C CYS A 56 -12.98 -13.31 -0.18
N ASP A 57 -13.68 -12.62 -1.08
CA ASP A 57 -13.34 -11.26 -1.47
C ASP A 57 -14.02 -10.20 -0.59
N ALA A 58 -13.64 -8.93 -0.83
CA ALA A 58 -14.36 -7.82 -0.24
C ALA A 58 -14.55 -6.67 -1.25
N GLU A 59 -15.72 -6.07 -1.27
CA GLU A 59 -15.99 -4.80 -1.94
C GLU A 59 -15.49 -3.65 -1.07
N ILE A 60 -14.78 -2.72 -1.70
CA ILE A 60 -14.20 -1.54 -1.06
C ILE A 60 -14.96 -0.31 -1.52
N TYR A 61 -15.55 0.40 -0.59
CA TYR A 61 -16.25 1.65 -0.83
C TYR A 61 -15.48 2.81 -0.20
N ILE A 62 -15.30 3.87 -0.97
CA ILE A 62 -14.74 5.14 -0.51
C ILE A 62 -15.76 6.23 -0.78
N ASP A 63 -16.12 7.00 0.24
CA ASP A 63 -17.15 8.05 0.21
C ASP A 63 -18.49 7.55 -0.34
N GLY A 64 -18.82 6.31 0.00
CA GLY A 64 -20.06 5.64 -0.42
C GLY A 64 -20.05 5.11 -1.86
N ALA A 65 -19.00 5.34 -2.63
CA ALA A 65 -18.84 4.82 -3.99
C ALA A 65 -17.98 3.54 -4.01
N LEU A 66 -18.36 2.54 -4.81
CA LEU A 66 -17.55 1.35 -5.01
C LEU A 66 -16.23 1.74 -5.70
N ALA A 67 -15.13 1.57 -4.99
CA ALA A 67 -13.77 1.85 -5.47
C ALA A 67 -13.11 0.62 -6.11
N GLY A 68 -13.51 -0.60 -5.72
CA GLY A 68 -13.02 -1.84 -6.29
C GLY A 68 -13.29 -3.05 -5.42
N VAL A 69 -12.66 -4.16 -5.76
CA VAL A 69 -12.77 -5.45 -5.06
C VAL A 69 -11.37 -5.89 -4.60
N ALA A 70 -11.28 -6.28 -3.35
CA ALA A 70 -10.09 -6.88 -2.76
C ALA A 70 -10.16 -8.41 -2.89
N ASP A 71 -9.16 -9.02 -3.51
CA ASP A 71 -9.07 -10.46 -3.75
C ASP A 71 -8.45 -11.17 -2.53
N GLY A 72 -9.28 -11.71 -1.67
CA GLY A 72 -8.86 -12.50 -0.50
C GLY A 72 -8.75 -14.00 -0.76
N ALA A 73 -9.37 -14.50 -1.83
CA ALA A 73 -9.47 -15.93 -2.12
C ALA A 73 -8.32 -16.47 -2.97
N SER A 74 -7.74 -15.65 -3.85
CA SER A 74 -6.69 -16.06 -4.78
C SER A 74 -5.32 -16.04 -4.11
N ALA A 75 -4.95 -17.14 -3.47
CA ALA A 75 -3.60 -17.32 -2.94
C ALA A 75 -2.72 -18.14 -3.89
N SER A 76 -1.44 -17.85 -3.92
CA SER A 76 -0.45 -18.48 -4.81
C SER A 76 0.01 -19.86 -4.34
N GLY A 77 -0.80 -20.59 -3.61
CA GLY A 77 -0.39 -21.91 -3.09
C GLY A 77 -1.45 -22.59 -2.24
N ALA A 78 -1.07 -23.67 -1.56
CA ALA A 78 -1.96 -24.43 -0.69
C ALA A 78 -1.98 -23.89 0.77
N GLY A 79 -1.40 -22.74 1.03
CA GLY A 79 -1.20 -22.18 2.37
C GLY A 79 -1.85 -20.81 2.56
N THR A 80 -1.56 -20.25 3.70
CA THR A 80 -1.95 -18.89 4.09
C THR A 80 -0.86 -17.92 3.68
N ASP A 81 -1.22 -16.88 2.93
CA ASP A 81 -0.36 -15.75 2.63
C ASP A 81 -0.75 -14.57 3.54
N GLU A 82 0.21 -14.02 4.27
CA GLU A 82 0.04 -12.89 5.19
C GLU A 82 0.60 -11.60 4.57
N ASP A 83 0.17 -10.45 5.09
CA ASP A 83 0.65 -9.13 4.65
C ASP A 83 0.46 -8.91 3.13
N VAL A 84 -0.59 -9.46 2.53
CA VAL A 84 -0.82 -9.35 1.08
C VAL A 84 -1.56 -8.07 0.77
N LEU A 85 -0.98 -7.25 -0.13
CA LEU A 85 -1.68 -6.10 -0.70
C LEU A 85 -2.83 -6.61 -1.59
N VAL A 86 -4.07 -6.47 -1.13
CA VAL A 86 -5.28 -6.96 -1.82
C VAL A 86 -6.06 -5.85 -2.52
N PHE A 87 -5.84 -4.59 -2.14
CA PHE A 87 -6.45 -3.43 -2.78
C PHE A 87 -5.59 -2.19 -2.60
N SER A 88 -5.55 -1.33 -3.62
CA SER A 88 -4.94 -0.01 -3.52
C SER A 88 -5.69 1.01 -4.37
N VAL A 89 -5.73 2.25 -3.88
CA VAL A 89 -6.24 3.42 -4.61
C VAL A 89 -5.31 4.60 -4.36
N GLU A 90 -5.12 5.41 -5.39
CA GLU A 90 -4.31 6.63 -5.36
C GLU A 90 -5.06 7.78 -6.04
N GLY A 91 -4.62 9.01 -5.80
CA GLY A 91 -5.20 10.20 -6.45
C GLY A 91 -6.49 10.70 -5.82
N LEU A 92 -6.82 10.28 -4.60
CA LEU A 92 -7.87 10.89 -3.79
C LEU A 92 -7.50 12.33 -3.43
N SER A 93 -8.47 13.14 -2.99
CA SER A 93 -8.18 14.42 -2.35
C SER A 93 -7.44 14.20 -1.03
N ASP A 94 -6.62 15.16 -0.57
CA ASP A 94 -5.95 15.05 0.74
C ASP A 94 -6.88 15.54 1.87
N GLU A 95 -8.06 14.92 1.94
CA GLU A 95 -9.15 15.24 2.86
C GLU A 95 -9.53 14.03 3.71
N GLU A 96 -10.57 14.15 4.51
CA GLU A 96 -11.16 13.02 5.22
C GLU A 96 -12.10 12.25 4.29
N HIS A 97 -11.90 10.94 4.23
CA HIS A 97 -12.68 9.99 3.46
C HIS A 97 -13.34 8.96 4.37
N SER A 98 -14.53 8.53 4.02
CA SER A 98 -15.12 7.33 4.61
C SER A 98 -14.61 6.08 3.88
N LEU A 99 -14.30 5.03 4.63
CA LEU A 99 -13.95 3.70 4.12
C LEU A 99 -14.97 2.70 4.64
N LYS A 100 -15.50 1.88 3.74
CA LYS A 100 -16.29 0.69 4.09
C LYS A 100 -15.76 -0.50 3.32
N ILE A 101 -15.53 -1.61 4.02
CA ILE A 101 -15.09 -2.89 3.49
C ILE A 101 -16.23 -3.88 3.74
N VAL A 102 -16.76 -4.51 2.70
CA VAL A 102 -17.88 -5.46 2.78
C VAL A 102 -17.42 -6.81 2.24
N SER A 103 -17.50 -7.86 3.06
CA SER A 103 -17.17 -9.22 2.65
C SER A 103 -18.19 -9.76 1.63
N VAL A 104 -17.68 -10.28 0.50
CA VAL A 104 -18.50 -10.82 -0.60
C VAL A 104 -17.98 -12.17 -1.07
N ALA A 105 -18.84 -12.96 -1.70
CA ALA A 105 -18.45 -14.24 -2.27
C ALA A 105 -17.47 -14.03 -3.43
N HIS A 106 -16.45 -14.89 -3.50
CA HIS A 106 -15.59 -15.00 -4.69
C HIS A 106 -16.15 -16.07 -5.62
N GLU A 107 -16.29 -15.76 -6.91
CA GLU A 107 -16.80 -16.72 -7.89
C GLU A 107 -15.86 -17.91 -8.03
N GLY A 108 -16.38 -19.11 -7.75
CA GLY A 108 -15.62 -20.36 -7.86
C GLY A 108 -14.75 -20.71 -6.64
N ALA A 109 -14.73 -19.90 -5.58
CA ALA A 109 -14.06 -20.23 -4.34
C ALA A 109 -15.00 -20.76 -3.26
N ALA A 110 -14.49 -21.63 -2.39
CA ALA A 110 -15.21 -22.19 -1.27
C ALA A 110 -15.12 -21.33 0.03
N GLY A 111 -14.28 -20.32 0.03
CA GLY A 111 -14.03 -19.46 1.18
C GLY A 111 -15.25 -18.63 1.56
N THR A 112 -15.43 -18.42 2.85
CA THR A 112 -16.63 -17.76 3.40
C THR A 112 -16.30 -16.55 4.28
N VAL A 113 -15.02 -16.25 4.52
CA VAL A 113 -14.59 -15.15 5.39
C VAL A 113 -13.58 -14.26 4.69
N PHE A 114 -13.63 -12.96 4.96
CA PHE A 114 -12.57 -12.02 4.62
C PHE A 114 -11.82 -11.64 5.90
N LEU A 115 -10.50 -11.58 5.83
CA LEU A 115 -9.60 -11.40 6.98
C LEU A 115 -8.67 -10.20 6.75
N PRO A 116 -9.18 -8.96 6.89
CA PRO A 116 -8.36 -7.77 6.71
C PRO A 116 -7.38 -7.59 7.88
N GLU A 117 -6.11 -7.33 7.57
CA GLU A 117 -5.05 -7.16 8.57
C GLU A 117 -4.88 -5.69 8.96
N TYR A 118 -4.58 -4.84 7.98
CA TYR A 118 -4.41 -3.41 8.22
C TYR A 118 -4.57 -2.59 6.94
N ILE A 119 -4.70 -1.29 7.14
CA ILE A 119 -4.66 -0.30 6.06
C ILE A 119 -3.44 0.60 6.24
N GLU A 120 -2.84 0.99 5.12
CA GLU A 120 -1.88 2.09 5.04
C GLU A 120 -2.53 3.27 4.34
N VAL A 121 -2.33 4.45 4.90
CA VAL A 121 -2.85 5.70 4.34
C VAL A 121 -1.68 6.57 3.92
N GLY A 122 -1.68 6.98 2.66
CA GLY A 122 -0.74 7.94 2.11
C GLY A 122 -1.36 9.33 2.01
N SER A 123 -0.67 10.37 2.47
CA SER A 123 -1.03 11.76 2.18
C SER A 123 -0.24 12.26 0.95
N ARG A 124 -0.84 13.18 0.19
CA ARG A 124 -0.20 13.85 -0.96
C ARG A 124 0.91 14.79 -0.44
N GLY A 125 2.06 14.22 -0.10
CA GLY A 125 3.17 14.90 0.58
C GLY A 125 4.05 13.92 1.36
N ALA A 126 3.53 12.74 1.73
CA ALA A 126 4.34 11.57 2.02
C ALA A 126 4.64 10.88 0.68
N ALA A 127 5.37 11.57 -0.18
CA ALA A 127 5.94 10.96 -1.37
C ALA A 127 6.67 9.69 -0.93
N GLU A 128 6.39 8.57 -1.59
CA GLU A 128 7.40 7.51 -1.63
C GLU A 128 8.69 8.21 -1.96
N THR A 129 9.62 8.22 -1.01
CA THR A 129 10.91 8.83 -1.25
C THR A 129 11.64 7.90 -2.21
N THR A 130 11.42 8.10 -3.50
CA THR A 130 12.21 7.40 -4.51
C THR A 130 13.62 7.95 -4.37
N VAL A 131 14.49 7.17 -3.76
CA VAL A 131 15.90 7.52 -3.67
C VAL A 131 16.51 7.28 -5.05
N LEU A 132 16.77 8.35 -5.78
CA LEU A 132 17.51 8.33 -7.03
C LEU A 132 18.99 8.48 -6.72
N PHE A 133 19.75 7.43 -7.00
CA PHE A 133 21.21 7.51 -6.89
C PHE A 133 21.79 8.16 -8.16
N CYS A 134 22.51 9.27 -8.00
CA CYS A 134 23.15 10.00 -9.10
C CYS A 134 24.42 9.32 -9.62
N GLU A 135 24.56 8.02 -9.49
CA GLU A 135 25.72 7.29 -10.00
C GLU A 135 25.84 7.45 -11.52
N TYR A 136 27.00 7.94 -11.98
CA TYR A 136 27.25 8.17 -13.41
C TYR A 136 27.03 6.89 -14.24
N GLY A 137 26.25 7.03 -15.31
CA GLY A 137 25.90 5.90 -16.18
C GLY A 137 24.75 5.02 -15.67
N LYS A 138 24.13 5.35 -14.54
CA LYS A 138 22.92 4.67 -14.03
C LYS A 138 21.74 5.63 -13.88
N GLY A 139 20.54 5.10 -14.06
CA GLY A 139 19.30 5.87 -13.93
C GLY A 139 19.03 6.80 -15.11
N SER A 140 18.05 7.69 -14.93
CA SER A 140 17.55 8.63 -15.97
C SER A 140 18.19 10.00 -15.86
N PHE A 141 19.47 10.06 -15.46
CA PHE A 141 20.19 11.32 -15.32
C PHE A 141 20.89 11.73 -16.61
N THR A 142 20.81 13.00 -16.94
CA THR A 142 21.60 13.65 -17.98
C THR A 142 22.75 14.43 -17.31
N TYR A 143 23.94 14.24 -17.81
CA TYR A 143 25.16 14.82 -17.24
C TYR A 143 25.77 15.82 -18.22
N SER A 144 26.29 16.93 -17.71
CA SER A 144 27.10 17.85 -18.53
C SER A 144 28.39 17.18 -19.01
N ALA A 145 28.95 17.66 -20.09
CA ALA A 145 30.08 17.04 -20.76
C ALA A 145 31.37 16.92 -19.91
N GLY A 146 31.47 17.66 -18.81
CA GLY A 146 32.62 17.59 -17.89
C GLY A 146 32.57 16.38 -16.95
N ILE A 147 31.38 15.83 -16.69
CA ILE A 147 31.22 14.71 -15.79
C ILE A 147 31.47 13.41 -16.55
N THR A 148 32.59 12.75 -16.26
CA THR A 148 33.04 11.55 -17.01
C THR A 148 33.12 10.28 -16.19
N GLY A 149 32.74 10.29 -14.91
CA GLY A 149 32.80 9.12 -14.04
C GLY A 149 32.40 9.41 -12.60
N ASN A 150 32.54 8.41 -11.77
CA ASN A 150 32.22 8.47 -10.35
C ASN A 150 33.46 8.43 -9.48
N THR A 151 33.40 9.08 -8.33
CA THR A 151 34.36 8.81 -7.24
C THR A 151 33.91 7.57 -6.47
N THR A 152 34.89 6.83 -5.95
CA THR A 152 34.64 5.68 -5.05
C THR A 152 34.79 6.05 -3.56
N ALA A 153 34.87 7.34 -3.24
CA ALA A 153 34.89 7.81 -1.86
C ALA A 153 33.50 7.63 -1.22
N GLY A 154 33.39 6.69 -0.31
CA GLY A 154 32.12 6.33 0.34
C GLY A 154 31.54 4.99 -0.09
N THR A 155 30.32 4.72 0.37
CA THR A 155 29.62 3.45 0.10
C THR A 155 28.84 3.47 -1.22
N ILE A 156 28.57 4.64 -1.77
CA ILE A 156 27.81 4.84 -3.02
C ILE A 156 28.70 5.61 -3.99
N PRO A 157 28.92 5.10 -5.20
CA PRO A 157 29.65 5.83 -6.24
C PRO A 157 28.92 7.14 -6.58
N GLN A 158 29.65 8.22 -6.66
CA GLN A 158 29.13 9.57 -6.88
C GLN A 158 29.80 10.22 -8.08
N PRO A 159 29.04 10.89 -8.97
CA PRO A 159 29.65 11.66 -10.05
C PRO A 159 30.48 12.83 -9.48
N VAL A 160 31.64 13.06 -10.07
CA VAL A 160 32.51 14.17 -9.68
C VAL A 160 32.15 15.39 -10.54
N MET A 161 31.60 16.41 -9.87
CA MET A 161 31.19 17.67 -10.52
C MET A 161 32.16 18.82 -10.21
N ASN A 162 32.59 19.52 -11.25
CA ASN A 162 33.31 20.77 -11.12
C ASN A 162 32.36 21.98 -11.16
N ILE A 163 32.88 23.15 -10.87
CA ILE A 163 32.10 24.39 -10.94
C ILE A 163 31.53 24.59 -12.36
N GLY A 164 30.23 24.77 -12.45
CA GLY A 164 29.51 24.99 -13.71
C GLY A 164 29.01 23.73 -14.40
N GLU A 165 29.27 22.54 -13.85
CA GLU A 165 28.69 21.29 -14.34
C GLU A 165 27.31 21.04 -13.75
N SER A 166 26.46 20.29 -14.47
CA SER A 166 25.09 19.98 -14.09
C SER A 166 24.74 18.51 -14.25
N ILE A 167 23.84 18.05 -13.38
CA ILE A 167 23.15 16.77 -13.50
C ILE A 167 21.66 17.09 -13.54
N GLU A 168 20.97 16.55 -14.53
CA GLU A 168 19.55 16.79 -14.75
C GLU A 168 18.78 15.47 -14.79
N THR A 169 17.60 15.43 -14.18
CA THR A 169 16.65 14.33 -14.27
C THR A 169 15.25 14.85 -14.15
N PRO A 170 14.30 14.35 -14.95
CA PRO A 170 12.90 14.64 -14.71
C PRO A 170 12.42 13.89 -13.46
N PHE A 171 11.67 14.57 -12.59
CA PHE A 171 10.99 13.93 -11.47
C PHE A 171 9.54 14.38 -11.41
N ARG A 172 8.69 13.54 -10.82
CA ARG A 172 7.31 13.87 -10.49
C ARG A 172 7.16 13.77 -8.98
N GLY A 173 6.76 14.87 -8.35
CA GLY A 173 6.59 14.91 -6.91
C GLY A 173 6.38 16.34 -6.40
N ALA A 174 6.01 16.45 -5.12
CA ALA A 174 5.76 17.73 -4.46
C ALA A 174 7.02 18.36 -3.85
N GLY A 175 8.14 17.64 -3.81
CA GLY A 175 9.39 18.12 -3.22
C GLY A 175 10.60 17.30 -3.66
N LEU A 176 11.77 17.89 -3.53
CA LEU A 176 13.06 17.26 -3.80
C LEU A 176 14.01 17.53 -2.62
N VAL A 177 14.67 16.50 -2.14
CA VAL A 177 15.77 16.63 -1.16
C VAL A 177 17.04 16.09 -1.79
N ILE A 178 18.06 16.93 -1.88
CA ILE A 178 19.40 16.54 -2.35
C ILE A 178 20.27 16.31 -1.11
N LYS A 179 20.90 15.13 -1.04
CA LYS A 179 21.93 14.80 -0.04
C LYS A 179 23.24 14.64 -0.76
N ALA A 180 24.24 15.41 -0.36
CA ALA A 180 25.60 15.36 -0.86
C ALA A 180 26.55 14.83 0.22
#